data_1a17d22b71e6307412eadb674a8f0d22
#
_entry.id   1a17d22b71e6307412eadb674a8f0d22
#
_cell.length_a   1.000
_cell.length_b   1.000
_cell.length_c   1.000
_cell.angle_alpha   90.00
_cell.angle_beta   90.00
_cell.angle_gamma   90.00
#
_symmetry.space_group_name_H-M   'P 1'
#
loop_
_entity.id
_entity.type
_entity.pdbx_description
1 polymer ?
#
loop_
_entity_poly.entity_id
_entity_poly.type
_entity_poly.pdbx_seq_one_letter_code
_entity_poly.pdbx_strand_id
1 'polypeptide(L)'
;MKADKSKINRLLKTARGQIDGILKMVEEDRYCMDISQQLMATEAILNKANKEILTAHLKSCVTGAKTDEEREEKEDELVAMLGKIL
;
A
#
# COMPACT_ATOMS: atom_id res chain seq x y z
N MET A 1 1.75 6.48 13.06
CA MET A 1 1.34 6.49 11.65
C MET A 1 0.34 7.62 11.43
N LYS A 2 0.47 8.37 10.36
CA LYS A 2 -0.38 9.54 10.07
C LYS A 2 -1.67 9.19 9.33
N ALA A 3 -1.71 8.03 8.67
CA ALA A 3 -2.91 7.58 7.96
C ALA A 3 -3.99 7.09 8.94
N ASP A 4 -5.23 7.01 8.45
CA ASP A 4 -6.34 6.47 9.21
C ASP A 4 -6.13 4.96 9.46
N LYS A 5 -5.86 4.63 10.69
CA LYS A 5 -5.57 3.26 11.14
C LYS A 5 -6.72 2.30 10.78
N SER A 6 -7.96 2.74 10.96
CA SER A 6 -9.14 1.92 10.66
C SER A 6 -9.23 1.57 9.18
N LYS A 7 -8.97 2.54 8.30
CA LYS A 7 -8.98 2.34 6.85
C LYS A 7 -7.87 1.40 6.41
N ILE A 8 -6.65 1.59 6.93
CA ILE A 8 -5.52 0.72 6.61
C ILE A 8 -5.77 -0.71 7.08
N ASN A 9 -6.27 -0.87 8.30
CA ASN A 9 -6.62 -2.19 8.83
C ASN A 9 -7.64 -2.92 7.96
N ARG A 10 -8.67 -2.21 7.50
CA ARG A 10 -9.70 -2.78 6.64
C ARG A 10 -9.12 -3.27 5.31
N LEU A 11 -8.26 -2.47 4.69
CA LEU A 11 -7.60 -2.83 3.44
C LEU A 11 -6.69 -4.06 3.62
N LEU A 12 -5.90 -4.08 4.70
CA LEU A 12 -5.01 -5.20 4.97
C LEU A 12 -5.75 -6.48 5.33
N LYS A 13 -6.86 -6.38 6.05
CA LYS A 13 -7.70 -7.55 6.36
C LYS A 13 -8.34 -8.12 5.09
N THR A 14 -8.74 -7.27 4.17
CA THR A 14 -9.24 -7.70 2.86
C THR A 14 -8.15 -8.43 2.08
N ALA A 15 -6.94 -7.89 2.05
CA ALA A 15 -5.80 -8.53 1.40
C ALA A 15 -5.47 -9.88 2.05
N ARG A 16 -5.53 -9.96 3.38
CA ARG A 16 -5.30 -11.19 4.11
C ARG A 16 -6.29 -12.28 3.71
N GLY A 17 -7.58 -11.94 3.63
CA GLY A 17 -8.61 -12.88 3.18
C GLY A 17 -8.40 -13.34 1.75
N GLN A 18 -7.95 -12.44 0.87
CA GLN A 18 -7.62 -12.81 -0.51
C GLN A 18 -6.42 -13.75 -0.58
N ILE A 19 -5.40 -13.52 0.25
CA ILE A 19 -4.23 -14.40 0.33
C ILE A 19 -4.65 -15.80 0.78
N ASP A 20 -5.52 -15.90 1.77
CA ASP A 20 -6.06 -17.20 2.20
C ASP A 20 -6.76 -17.93 1.04
N GLY A 21 -7.55 -17.20 0.26
CA GLY A 21 -8.20 -17.74 -0.94
C GLY A 21 -7.21 -18.20 -2.00
N ILE A 22 -6.12 -17.44 -2.20
CA ILE A 22 -5.06 -17.80 -3.15
C ILE A 22 -4.34 -19.07 -2.69
N LEU A 23 -4.05 -19.21 -1.41
CA LEU A 23 -3.44 -20.41 -0.85
C LEU A 23 -4.30 -21.64 -1.14
N LYS A 24 -5.62 -21.50 -1.01
CA LYS A 24 -6.56 -22.57 -1.32
C LYS A 24 -6.53 -22.92 -2.83
N MET A 25 -6.48 -21.91 -3.69
CA MET A 25 -6.39 -22.12 -5.13
C MET A 25 -5.13 -22.89 -5.52
N VAL A 26 -4.00 -22.57 -4.89
CA VAL A 26 -2.73 -23.27 -5.12
C VAL A 26 -2.84 -24.72 -4.64
N GLU A 27 -3.42 -24.95 -3.47
CA GLU A 27 -3.62 -26.30 -2.93
C GLU A 27 -4.51 -27.15 -3.82
N GLU A 28 -5.52 -26.54 -4.44
CA GLU A 28 -6.45 -27.21 -5.35
C GLU A 28 -5.93 -27.30 -6.79
N ASP A 29 -4.70 -26.87 -7.06
CA ASP A 29 -4.11 -26.84 -8.39
C ASP A 29 -4.99 -26.12 -9.42
N ARG A 30 -5.57 -24.99 -9.04
CA ARG A 30 -6.40 -24.16 -9.92
C ARG A 30 -5.57 -23.65 -11.10
N TYR A 31 -6.26 -23.21 -12.13
CA TYR A 31 -5.64 -22.70 -13.35
C TYR A 31 -4.72 -21.51 -13.08
N CYS A 32 -3.50 -21.55 -13.66
CA CYS A 32 -2.46 -20.54 -13.40
C CYS A 32 -2.93 -19.10 -13.64
N MET A 33 -3.69 -18.86 -14.69
CA MET A 33 -4.16 -17.51 -15.00
C MET A 33 -5.14 -17.00 -13.97
N ASP A 34 -5.98 -17.86 -13.40
CA ASP A 34 -6.91 -17.47 -12.34
C ASP A 34 -6.16 -17.10 -11.06
N ILE A 35 -5.14 -17.87 -10.72
CA ILE A 35 -4.29 -17.57 -9.55
C ILE A 35 -3.56 -16.25 -9.77
N SER A 36 -2.99 -16.05 -10.97
CA SER A 36 -2.29 -14.80 -11.29
C SER A 36 -3.21 -13.59 -11.19
N GLN A 37 -4.44 -13.68 -11.68
CA GLN A 37 -5.42 -12.59 -11.58
C GLN A 37 -5.76 -12.26 -10.12
N GLN A 38 -5.88 -13.27 -9.27
CA GLN A 38 -6.12 -13.05 -7.84
C GLN A 38 -4.93 -12.39 -7.15
N LEU A 39 -3.71 -12.76 -7.52
CA LEU A 39 -2.50 -12.10 -7.02
C LEU A 39 -2.49 -10.62 -7.41
N MET A 40 -2.83 -10.31 -8.65
CA MET A 40 -2.89 -8.92 -9.13
C MET A 40 -3.94 -8.10 -8.37
N ALA A 41 -5.08 -8.70 -8.06
CA ALA A 41 -6.13 -8.05 -7.27
C ALA A 41 -5.63 -7.74 -5.85
N THR A 42 -4.91 -8.66 -5.24
CA THR A 42 -4.33 -8.46 -3.90
C THR A 42 -3.25 -7.39 -3.91
N GLU A 43 -2.39 -7.39 -4.93
CA GLU A 43 -1.38 -6.34 -5.12
C GLU A 43 -2.03 -4.95 -5.21
N ALA A 44 -3.15 -4.85 -5.91
CA ALA A 44 -3.87 -3.57 -6.04
C ALA A 44 -4.36 -3.06 -4.67
N ILE A 45 -4.82 -3.94 -3.80
CA ILE A 45 -5.25 -3.57 -2.45
C ILE A 45 -4.06 -3.13 -1.60
N LEU A 46 -2.95 -3.85 -1.68
CA LEU A 46 -1.72 -3.49 -0.95
C LEU A 46 -1.19 -2.13 -1.43
N ASN A 47 -1.19 -1.89 -2.73
CA ASN A 47 -0.80 -0.61 -3.29
C ASN A 47 -1.72 0.52 -2.83
N LYS A 48 -3.03 0.27 -2.74
CA LYS A 48 -3.99 1.25 -2.24
C LYS A 48 -3.70 1.61 -0.79
N ALA A 49 -3.43 0.64 0.06
CA ALA A 49 -3.06 0.87 1.45
C ALA A 49 -1.76 1.70 1.53
N ASN A 50 -0.77 1.36 0.73
CA ASN A 50 0.49 2.07 0.70
C ASN A 50 0.33 3.52 0.25
N LYS A 51 -0.48 3.78 -0.79
CA LYS A 51 -0.77 5.14 -1.25
C LYS A 51 -1.47 5.97 -0.18
N GLU A 52 -2.40 5.38 0.57
CA GLU A 52 -3.05 6.06 1.69
C GLU A 52 -2.05 6.47 2.76
N ILE A 53 -1.12 5.58 3.11
CA ILE A 53 -0.07 5.86 4.09
C ILE A 53 0.82 6.99 3.61
N LEU A 54 1.30 6.92 2.37
CA LEU A 54 2.23 7.89 1.80
C LEU A 54 1.56 9.25 1.61
N THR A 55 0.29 9.30 1.20
CA THR A 55 -0.46 10.55 1.04
C THR A 55 -0.65 11.25 2.38
N ALA A 56 -1.01 10.51 3.43
CA ALA A 56 -1.17 11.07 4.77
C ALA A 56 0.18 11.57 5.33
N HIS A 57 1.24 10.83 5.06
CA HIS A 57 2.59 11.22 5.45
C HIS A 57 3.01 12.52 4.76
N LEU A 58 2.76 12.66 3.46
CA LEU A 58 3.05 13.87 2.70
C LEU A 58 2.33 15.08 3.30
N LYS A 59 1.03 14.96 3.55
CA LYS A 59 0.26 16.06 4.15
C LYS A 59 0.82 16.48 5.50
N SER A 60 1.20 15.52 6.33
CA SER A 60 1.81 15.77 7.63
C SER A 60 3.16 16.46 7.50
N CYS A 61 3.99 16.05 6.55
CA CYS A 61 5.31 16.64 6.32
C CYS A 61 5.22 18.08 5.85
N VAL A 62 4.29 18.38 4.95
CA VAL A 62 4.09 19.74 4.44
C VAL A 62 3.62 20.67 5.53
N THR A 63 2.66 20.25 6.37
CA THR A 63 2.12 21.07 7.44
C THR A 63 3.04 21.16 8.65
N GLY A 64 3.87 20.16 8.91
CA GLY A 64 4.74 20.09 10.07
C GLY A 64 6.18 20.56 9.84
N ALA A 65 6.56 20.82 8.60
CA ALA A 65 7.93 21.26 8.27
C ALA A 65 8.16 22.70 8.77
N LYS A 66 9.27 22.91 9.48
CA LYS A 66 9.63 24.21 10.06
C LYS A 66 10.50 25.04 9.12
N THR A 67 11.20 24.40 8.18
CA THR A 67 12.08 25.07 7.22
C THR A 67 11.84 24.51 5.82
N ASP A 68 12.24 25.28 4.80
CA ASP A 68 12.16 24.83 3.42
C ASP A 68 13.06 23.62 3.16
N GLU A 69 14.23 23.59 3.80
CA GLU A 69 15.17 22.46 3.68
C GLU A 69 14.56 21.17 4.24
N GLU A 70 13.95 21.25 5.40
CA GLU A 70 13.28 20.12 6.04
C GLU A 70 12.13 19.58 5.17
N ARG A 71 11.33 20.49 4.60
CA ARG A 71 10.25 20.14 3.71
C ARG A 71 10.75 19.45 2.44
N GLU A 72 11.79 19.98 1.81
CA GLU A 72 12.39 19.42 0.60
C GLU A 72 12.94 18.02 0.86
N GLU A 73 13.64 17.85 2.00
CA GLU A 73 14.19 16.56 2.40
C GLU A 73 13.10 15.50 2.55
N LYS A 74 11.99 15.86 3.18
CA LYS A 74 10.84 14.95 3.37
C LYS A 74 10.09 14.66 2.07
N GLU A 75 9.98 15.66 1.19
CA GLU A 75 9.40 15.47 -0.14
C GLU A 75 10.25 14.51 -0.99
N ASP A 76 11.57 14.64 -0.94
CA ASP A 76 12.48 13.75 -1.65
C ASP A 76 12.37 12.31 -1.16
N GLU A 77 12.26 12.11 0.13
CA GLU A 77 12.03 10.81 0.75
C GLU A 77 10.74 10.16 0.22
N LEU A 78 9.67 10.95 0.16
CA LEU A 78 8.38 10.48 -0.33
C LEU A 78 8.44 10.12 -1.81
N VAL A 79 9.07 10.96 -2.63
CA VAL A 79 9.26 10.70 -4.07
C VAL A 79 10.01 9.40 -4.29
N ALA A 80 11.07 9.15 -3.51
CA ALA A 80 11.83 7.91 -3.59
C ALA A 80 10.94 6.69 -3.28
N MET A 81 10.08 6.78 -2.28
CA MET A 81 9.16 5.69 -1.94
C MET A 81 8.10 5.46 -3.00
N LEU A 82 7.54 6.53 -3.57
CA LEU A 82 6.56 6.43 -4.64
C LEU A 82 7.15 5.75 -5.87
N GLY A 83 8.41 6.00 -6.18
CA GLY A 83 9.10 5.37 -7.30
C GLY A 83 9.22 3.85 -7.16
N LYS A 84 9.18 3.32 -5.94
CA LYS A 84 9.25 1.88 -5.70
C LYS A 84 7.93 1.15 -5.95
N ILE A 85 6.80 1.86 -5.92
CA ILE A 85 5.47 1.26 -6.11
C ILE A 85 4.86 1.57 -7.47
N LEU A 86 5.49 2.42 -8.25
CA LEU A 86 5.12 2.70 -9.65
C LEU A 86 5.99 1.83 -10.61
#